data_8de3f34376d19117e2b1280a47f3747f
#
_entry.id   8de3f34376d19117e2b1280a47f3747f
#
_cell.length_a   1.000
_cell.length_b   1.000
_cell.length_c   1.000
_cell.angle_alpha   90.00
_cell.angle_beta   90.00
_cell.angle_gamma   90.00
#
_symmetry.space_group_name_H-M   'P 1'
#
loop_
_entity.id
_entity.type
_entity.pdbx_description
1 polymer ?
#
loop_
_entity_poly.entity_id
_entity_poly.type
_entity_poly.pdbx_seq_one_letter_code
_entity_poly.pdbx_strand_id
1 'polypeptide(L)'
;MIPQPKNTSEPISKTRLRLWLKLLKASSKIEMELRRRFRVEFATTLPRFDVMAALSRKPNGLKMSNLSDLLRVSNGNVTGIVDRLTEDGHALRVAMPGDRRAQVARLTPEGQAVFLKLAAAHEGWLDELLQGLNSGDAATLYNLLGKTEGEIDAQ
;
A
#
# COMPACT_ATOMS: atom_id res chain seq x y z
N MET A 1 -27.85 -6.75 -3.81
CA MET A 1 -27.93 -8.20 -4.10
C MET A 1 -26.71 -8.60 -4.89
N ILE A 2 -25.86 -9.44 -4.34
CA ILE A 2 -24.71 -10.01 -5.05
C ILE A 2 -25.30 -11.14 -5.91
N PRO A 3 -25.10 -11.13 -7.26
CA PRO A 3 -25.53 -12.26 -8.07
C PRO A 3 -24.77 -13.50 -7.60
N GLN A 4 -25.49 -14.47 -7.08
CA GLN A 4 -24.93 -15.79 -6.84
C GLN A 4 -24.38 -16.34 -8.15
N PRO A 5 -23.24 -17.04 -8.16
CA PRO A 5 -22.75 -17.66 -9.37
C PRO A 5 -23.83 -18.66 -9.85
N LYS A 6 -24.45 -18.31 -10.96
CA LYS A 6 -25.40 -19.19 -11.62
C LYS A 6 -24.61 -20.34 -12.25
N ASN A 7 -24.90 -21.53 -11.80
CA ASN A 7 -24.72 -22.75 -12.51
C ASN A 7 -23.48 -23.59 -12.23
N THR A 8 -23.74 -24.80 -11.72
CA THR A 8 -22.80 -25.89 -11.45
C THR A 8 -22.15 -26.50 -12.70
N SER A 9 -22.38 -25.95 -13.88
CA SER A 9 -21.81 -26.43 -15.15
C SER A 9 -20.67 -25.56 -15.73
N GLU A 10 -20.36 -24.43 -15.10
CA GLU A 10 -19.31 -23.55 -15.65
C GLU A 10 -17.91 -23.97 -15.14
N PRO A 11 -16.88 -24.01 -16.02
CA PRO A 11 -15.55 -24.38 -15.59
C PRO A 11 -15.01 -23.45 -14.51
N ILE A 12 -14.33 -23.99 -13.51
CA ILE A 12 -13.73 -23.25 -12.39
C ILE A 12 -12.79 -22.12 -12.87
N SER A 13 -12.15 -22.30 -14.03
CA SER A 13 -11.29 -21.29 -14.65
C SER A 13 -12.02 -19.97 -14.93
N LYS A 14 -13.28 -20.05 -15.35
CA LYS A 14 -14.09 -18.84 -15.60
C LYS A 14 -14.50 -18.15 -14.29
N THR A 15 -14.80 -18.92 -13.25
CA THR A 15 -15.08 -18.38 -11.92
C THR A 15 -13.84 -17.65 -11.37
N ARG A 16 -12.66 -18.23 -11.53
CA ARG A 16 -11.39 -17.62 -11.14
C ARG A 16 -11.10 -16.34 -11.91
N LEU A 17 -11.39 -16.33 -13.22
CA LEU A 17 -11.27 -15.12 -14.05
C LEU A 17 -12.18 -13.99 -13.55
N ARG A 18 -13.45 -14.31 -13.26
CA ARG A 18 -14.39 -13.31 -12.72
C ARG A 18 -13.96 -12.81 -11.35
N LEU A 19 -13.44 -13.68 -10.51
CA LEU A 19 -12.87 -13.29 -9.22
C LEU A 19 -11.75 -12.29 -9.40
N TRP A 20 -10.82 -12.55 -10.30
CA TRP A 20 -9.72 -11.63 -10.61
C TRP A 20 -10.23 -10.26 -11.06
N LEU A 21 -11.16 -10.23 -12.00
CA LEU A 21 -11.76 -8.97 -12.45
C LEU A 21 -12.49 -8.23 -11.33
N LYS A 22 -13.13 -8.95 -10.42
CA LYS A 22 -13.78 -8.39 -9.24
C LYS A 22 -12.79 -7.77 -8.26
N LEU A 23 -11.67 -8.46 -8.01
CA LEU A 23 -10.59 -7.95 -7.16
C LEU A 23 -9.98 -6.67 -7.73
N LEU A 24 -9.69 -6.65 -9.03
CA LEU A 24 -9.19 -5.45 -9.71
C LEU A 24 -10.15 -4.27 -9.56
N LYS A 25 -11.43 -4.49 -9.82
CA LYS A 25 -12.43 -3.45 -9.74
C LYS A 25 -12.60 -2.90 -8.33
N ALA A 26 -12.64 -3.80 -7.34
CA ALA A 26 -12.77 -3.41 -5.94
C ALA A 26 -11.54 -2.62 -5.46
N SER A 27 -10.34 -3.14 -5.71
CA SER A 27 -9.09 -2.46 -5.34
C SER A 27 -8.95 -1.10 -6.01
N SER A 28 -9.27 -1.00 -7.30
CA SER A 28 -9.20 0.28 -8.03
C SER A 28 -10.14 1.34 -7.45
N LYS A 29 -11.37 0.95 -7.09
CA LYS A 29 -12.33 1.87 -6.47
C LYS A 29 -11.86 2.37 -5.10
N ILE A 30 -11.33 1.46 -4.28
CA ILE A 30 -10.76 1.81 -2.97
C ILE A 30 -9.59 2.77 -3.16
N GLU A 31 -8.65 2.43 -4.04
CA GLU A 31 -7.47 3.25 -4.30
C GLU A 31 -7.84 4.65 -4.79
N MET A 32 -8.79 4.77 -5.72
CA MET A 32 -9.26 6.07 -6.21
C MET A 32 -9.82 6.94 -5.08
N GLU A 33 -10.61 6.35 -4.18
CA GLU A 33 -11.19 7.07 -3.06
C GLU A 33 -10.13 7.49 -2.03
N LEU A 34 -9.15 6.61 -1.74
CA LEU A 34 -8.01 6.95 -0.88
C LEU A 34 -7.20 8.10 -1.45
N ARG A 35 -6.91 8.08 -2.76
CA ARG A 35 -6.20 9.17 -3.45
C ARG A 35 -6.94 10.50 -3.31
N ARG A 36 -8.25 10.47 -3.50
CA ARG A 36 -9.10 11.66 -3.36
C ARG A 36 -9.06 12.21 -1.94
N ARG A 37 -9.22 11.36 -0.93
CA ARG A 37 -9.25 11.77 0.49
C ARG A 37 -7.91 12.31 0.95
N PHE A 38 -6.79 11.68 0.60
CA PHE A 38 -5.47 12.21 0.92
C PHE A 38 -5.26 13.61 0.34
N ARG A 39 -5.66 13.81 -0.90
CA ARG A 39 -5.53 15.13 -1.56
C ARG A 39 -6.39 16.19 -0.89
N VAL A 40 -7.65 15.86 -0.63
CA VAL A 40 -8.64 16.83 -0.10
C VAL A 40 -8.38 17.16 1.37
N GLU A 41 -8.12 16.15 2.20
CA GLU A 41 -8.03 16.32 3.65
C GLU A 41 -6.61 16.66 4.15
N PHE A 42 -5.56 16.23 3.43
CA PHE A 42 -4.18 16.36 3.88
C PHE A 42 -3.24 17.03 2.86
N ALA A 43 -3.75 17.42 1.70
CA ALA A 43 -2.93 17.97 0.61
C ALA A 43 -1.70 17.11 0.29
N THR A 44 -1.85 15.79 0.36
CA THR A 44 -0.80 14.81 0.08
C THR A 44 -1.26 13.77 -0.95
N THR A 45 -0.41 12.82 -1.26
CA THR A 45 -0.69 11.78 -2.25
C THR A 45 -0.59 10.38 -1.63
N LEU A 46 -1.31 9.42 -2.19
CA LEU A 46 -1.21 8.02 -1.77
C LEU A 46 0.20 7.46 -1.93
N PRO A 47 0.93 7.67 -3.06
CA PRO A 47 2.32 7.21 -3.16
C PRO A 47 3.24 7.77 -2.08
N ARG A 48 3.04 9.03 -1.70
CA ARG A 48 3.80 9.65 -0.61
C ARG A 48 3.51 8.97 0.73
N PHE A 49 2.25 8.68 1.01
CA PHE A 49 1.85 7.91 2.19
C PHE A 49 2.47 6.51 2.19
N ASP A 50 2.44 5.81 1.06
CA ASP A 50 3.01 4.46 0.93
C ASP A 50 4.52 4.44 1.21
N VAL A 51 5.24 5.44 0.73
CA VAL A 51 6.68 5.60 1.05
C VAL A 51 6.87 5.80 2.55
N MET A 52 6.10 6.68 3.16
CA MET A 52 6.19 6.93 4.61
C MET A 52 5.85 5.66 5.41
N ALA A 53 4.85 4.90 4.98
CA ALA A 53 4.47 3.64 5.62
C ALA A 53 5.61 2.61 5.58
N ALA A 54 6.26 2.46 4.44
CA ALA A 54 7.41 1.58 4.29
C ALA A 54 8.59 2.01 5.20
N LEU A 55 8.89 3.31 5.22
CA LEU A 55 9.97 3.86 6.07
C LEU A 55 9.65 3.75 7.56
N SER A 56 8.38 3.90 7.96
CA SER A 56 7.96 3.76 9.36
C SER A 56 8.24 2.39 9.94
N ARG A 57 8.20 1.34 9.11
CA ARG A 57 8.50 -0.04 9.54
C ARG A 57 9.99 -0.32 9.72
N LYS A 58 10.85 0.56 9.25
CA LYS A 58 12.31 0.40 9.26
C LYS A 58 12.98 1.64 9.84
N PRO A 59 12.98 1.79 11.19
CA PRO A 59 13.53 2.99 11.84
C PRO A 59 14.99 3.28 11.46
N ASN A 60 15.77 2.27 11.15
CA ASN A 60 17.17 2.39 10.71
C ASN A 60 17.29 2.77 9.23
N GLY A 61 16.18 2.80 8.51
CA GLY A 61 16.10 3.18 7.12
C GLY A 61 16.07 2.02 6.13
N LEU A 62 15.73 2.34 4.91
CA LEU A 62 15.69 1.44 3.77
C LEU A 62 16.58 1.99 2.65
N LYS A 63 17.31 1.10 1.97
CA LYS A 63 18.00 1.47 0.74
C LYS A 63 16.98 1.95 -0.30
N MET A 64 17.35 2.95 -1.08
CA MET A 64 16.47 3.51 -2.12
C MET A 64 16.00 2.44 -3.11
N SER A 65 16.89 1.52 -3.50
CA SER A 65 16.54 0.39 -4.37
C SER A 65 15.51 -0.55 -3.74
N ASN A 66 15.66 -0.87 -2.46
CA ASN A 66 14.71 -1.73 -1.75
C ASN A 66 13.33 -1.08 -1.60
N LEU A 67 13.32 0.23 -1.39
CA LEU A 67 12.08 1.00 -1.29
C LEU A 67 11.30 0.98 -2.61
N SER A 68 12.00 1.12 -3.73
CA SER A 68 11.41 1.03 -5.06
C SER A 68 10.80 -0.35 -5.33
N ASP A 69 11.52 -1.42 -4.99
CA ASP A 69 11.05 -2.80 -5.17
C ASP A 69 9.82 -3.11 -4.30
N LEU A 70 9.83 -2.67 -3.05
CA LEU A 70 8.72 -2.85 -2.12
C LEU A 70 7.42 -2.20 -2.61
N LEU A 71 7.52 -1.01 -3.19
CA LEU A 71 6.37 -0.21 -3.59
C LEU A 71 5.96 -0.44 -5.05
N ARG A 72 6.70 -1.25 -5.79
CA ARG A 72 6.48 -1.51 -7.22
C ARG A 72 6.32 -0.23 -8.05
N VAL A 73 7.09 0.80 -7.69
CA VAL A 73 7.17 2.07 -8.42
C VAL A 73 8.55 2.25 -9.01
N SER A 74 8.68 3.10 -10.03
CA SER A 74 9.98 3.38 -10.66
C SER A 74 10.93 4.05 -9.67
N ASN A 75 12.24 3.79 -9.80
CA ASN A 75 13.28 4.42 -8.98
C ASN A 75 13.21 5.94 -9.02
N GLY A 76 12.90 6.54 -10.17
CA GLY A 76 12.75 7.98 -10.33
C GLY A 76 11.60 8.54 -9.50
N ASN A 77 10.46 7.83 -9.45
CA ASN A 77 9.31 8.23 -8.66
C ASN A 77 9.61 8.20 -7.16
N VAL A 78 10.23 7.12 -6.69
CA VAL A 78 10.62 6.98 -5.28
C VAL A 78 11.61 8.08 -4.89
N THR A 79 12.61 8.33 -5.73
CA THR A 79 13.60 9.39 -5.53
C THR A 79 12.92 10.75 -5.38
N GLY A 80 12.02 11.10 -6.28
CA GLY A 80 11.27 12.36 -6.23
C GLY A 80 10.42 12.50 -4.97
N ILE A 81 9.76 11.42 -4.53
CA ILE A 81 8.97 11.42 -3.31
C ILE A 81 9.85 11.61 -2.08
N VAL A 82 10.95 10.88 -1.97
CA VAL A 82 11.88 10.99 -0.85
C VAL A 82 12.53 12.38 -0.80
N ASP A 83 12.86 12.96 -1.95
CA ASP A 83 13.39 14.33 -2.03
C ASP A 83 12.39 15.34 -1.46
N ARG A 84 11.13 15.24 -1.82
CA ARG A 84 10.08 16.12 -1.28
C ARG A 84 9.87 15.92 0.21
N LEU A 85 9.87 14.68 0.68
CA LEU A 85 9.77 14.38 2.11
C LEU A 85 10.97 14.98 2.87
N THR A 86 12.15 14.95 2.28
CA THR A 86 13.37 15.53 2.85
C THR A 86 13.28 17.05 2.90
N GLU A 87 12.83 17.70 1.84
CA GLU A 87 12.61 19.15 1.79
C GLU A 87 11.60 19.59 2.86
N ASP A 88 10.56 18.81 3.10
CA ASP A 88 9.54 19.08 4.12
C ASP A 88 10.00 18.75 5.56
N GLY A 89 11.20 18.21 5.72
CA GLY A 89 11.72 17.82 7.04
C GLY A 89 11.16 16.50 7.59
N HIS A 90 10.50 15.69 6.76
CA HIS A 90 9.85 14.44 7.17
C HIS A 90 10.72 13.20 6.94
N ALA A 91 11.75 13.31 6.13
CA ALA A 91 12.69 12.23 5.87
C ALA A 91 14.13 12.74 5.83
N LEU A 92 15.06 11.81 5.96
CA LEU A 92 16.50 12.04 5.80
C LEU A 92 17.06 11.00 4.84
N ARG A 93 18.04 11.43 4.05
CA ARG A 93 18.93 10.54 3.33
C ARG A 93 20.27 10.50 4.05
N VAL A 94 20.73 9.27 4.33
CA VAL A 94 22.00 9.06 5.01
C VAL A 94 22.83 8.12 4.14
N ALA A 95 24.10 8.48 3.92
CA ALA A 95 25.05 7.61 3.26
C ALA A 95 25.32 6.38 4.14
N MET A 96 25.40 5.19 3.53
CA MET A 96 25.78 4.00 4.27
C MET A 96 27.25 4.07 4.70
N PRO A 97 27.59 3.60 5.93
CA PRO A 97 28.97 3.47 6.34
C PRO A 97 29.76 2.59 5.33
N GLY A 98 30.85 3.16 4.77
CA GLY A 98 31.70 2.44 3.83
C GLY A 98 31.30 2.49 2.36
N ASP A 99 30.12 3.00 2.01
CA ASP A 99 29.70 3.16 0.63
C ASP A 99 28.91 4.48 0.41
N ARG A 100 29.60 5.47 -0.13
CA ARG A 100 29.02 6.78 -0.41
C ARG A 100 27.96 6.78 -1.52
N ARG A 101 27.89 5.71 -2.33
CA ARG A 101 26.92 5.55 -3.41
C ARG A 101 25.59 4.96 -2.94
N ALA A 102 25.63 4.18 -1.84
CA ALA A 102 24.43 3.61 -1.25
C ALA A 102 23.84 4.59 -0.23
N GLN A 103 22.62 5.04 -0.49
CA GLN A 103 21.86 5.90 0.41
C GLN A 103 20.71 5.13 1.04
N VAL A 104 20.50 5.42 2.32
CA VAL A 104 19.37 4.91 3.10
C VAL A 104 18.44 6.08 3.38
N ALA A 105 17.14 5.89 3.16
CA ALA A 105 16.12 6.83 3.55
C ALA A 105 15.46 6.39 4.86
N ARG A 106 15.17 7.32 5.73
CA ARG A 106 14.43 7.09 6.99
C ARG A 106 13.56 8.28 7.33
N LEU A 107 12.52 8.06 8.13
CA LEU A 107 11.70 9.15 8.64
C LEU A 107 12.43 9.90 9.76
N THR A 108 12.21 11.21 9.81
CA THR A 108 12.53 12.03 10.98
C THR A 108 11.48 11.82 12.07
N PRO A 109 11.72 12.24 13.33
CA PRO A 109 10.68 12.25 14.37
C PRO A 109 9.44 13.03 13.94
N GLU A 110 9.60 14.16 13.25
CA GLU A 110 8.47 14.92 12.68
C GLU A 110 7.73 14.13 11.59
N GLY A 111 8.48 13.47 10.70
CA GLY A 111 7.90 12.61 9.67
C GLY A 111 7.13 11.45 10.26
N GLN A 112 7.63 10.84 11.33
CA GLN A 112 6.92 9.77 12.05
C GLN A 112 5.61 10.28 12.66
N ALA A 113 5.61 11.49 13.25
CA ALA A 113 4.40 12.10 13.81
C ALA A 113 3.35 12.39 12.73
N VAL A 114 3.78 12.93 11.60
CA VAL A 114 2.89 13.16 10.44
C VAL A 114 2.34 11.84 9.92
N PHE A 115 3.19 10.83 9.76
CA PHE A 115 2.77 9.51 9.30
C PHE A 115 1.68 8.90 10.20
N LEU A 116 1.83 8.99 11.53
CA LEU A 116 0.83 8.44 12.45
C LEU A 116 -0.55 9.08 12.27
N LYS A 117 -0.62 10.36 11.99
CA LYS A 117 -1.89 11.05 11.68
C LYS A 117 -2.49 10.56 10.37
N LEU A 118 -1.68 10.44 9.34
CA LEU A 118 -2.12 9.93 8.03
C LEU A 118 -2.56 8.47 8.13
N ALA A 119 -1.84 7.65 8.89
CA ALA A 119 -2.16 6.24 9.08
C ALA A 119 -3.49 6.05 9.82
N ALA A 120 -3.76 6.86 10.84
CA ALA A 120 -5.04 6.82 11.56
C ALA A 120 -6.21 7.18 10.64
N ALA A 121 -6.07 8.22 9.81
CA ALA A 121 -7.07 8.59 8.83
C ALA A 121 -7.27 7.50 7.78
N HIS A 122 -6.20 6.96 7.25
CA HIS A 122 -6.21 5.88 6.25
C HIS A 122 -6.94 4.63 6.77
N GLU A 123 -6.63 4.20 7.98
CA GLU A 123 -7.32 3.08 8.63
C GLU A 123 -8.83 3.34 8.78
N GLY A 124 -9.21 4.53 9.24
CA GLY A 124 -10.61 4.92 9.37
C GLY A 124 -11.35 4.95 8.04
N TRP A 125 -10.72 5.43 6.97
CA TRP A 125 -11.32 5.41 5.63
C TRP A 125 -11.50 4.00 5.09
N LEU A 126 -10.54 3.11 5.32
CA LEU A 126 -10.66 1.72 4.92
C LEU A 126 -11.77 1.01 5.69
N ASP A 127 -11.90 1.28 6.98
CA ASP A 127 -12.99 0.75 7.79
C ASP A 127 -14.35 1.17 7.22
N GLU A 128 -14.53 2.43 6.83
CA GLU A 128 -15.74 2.90 6.15
C GLU A 128 -15.96 2.22 4.80
N LEU A 129 -14.92 2.16 3.97
CA LEU A 129 -15.03 1.61 2.61
C LEU A 129 -15.33 0.11 2.59
N LEU A 130 -14.89 -0.60 3.62
CA LEU A 130 -15.08 -2.05 3.77
C LEU A 130 -16.18 -2.43 4.76
N GLN A 131 -16.98 -1.46 5.22
CA GLN A 131 -18.03 -1.70 6.23
C GLN A 131 -19.11 -2.73 5.80
N GLY A 132 -19.22 -3.02 4.51
CA GLY A 132 -20.08 -4.08 4.00
C GLY A 132 -19.62 -5.48 4.36
N LEU A 133 -18.37 -5.65 4.82
CA LEU A 133 -17.81 -6.91 5.29
C LEU A 133 -17.79 -6.92 6.81
N ASN A 134 -18.50 -7.88 7.42
CA ASN A 134 -18.39 -8.08 8.87
C ASN A 134 -17.03 -8.70 9.23
N SER A 135 -16.72 -8.86 10.52
CA SER A 135 -15.42 -9.37 10.95
C SER A 135 -15.13 -10.79 10.44
N GLY A 136 -16.14 -11.65 10.35
CA GLY A 136 -16.00 -13.00 9.79
C GLY A 136 -15.71 -12.98 8.30
N ASP A 137 -16.43 -12.15 7.54
CA ASP A 137 -16.18 -11.96 6.10
C ASP A 137 -14.77 -11.43 5.83
N ALA A 138 -14.36 -10.43 6.57
CA ALA A 138 -13.04 -9.82 6.42
C ALA A 138 -11.92 -10.82 6.72
N ALA A 139 -12.04 -11.57 7.81
CA ALA A 139 -11.06 -12.59 8.17
C ALA A 139 -11.00 -13.72 7.12
N THR A 140 -12.15 -14.18 6.63
CA THR A 140 -12.23 -15.21 5.59
C THR A 140 -11.55 -14.74 4.30
N LEU A 141 -11.87 -13.53 3.84
CA LEU A 141 -11.28 -12.97 2.62
C LEU A 141 -9.77 -12.78 2.77
N TYR A 142 -9.32 -12.26 3.90
CA TYR A 142 -7.91 -12.10 4.21
C TYR A 142 -7.16 -13.44 4.12
N ASN A 143 -7.68 -14.48 4.74
CA ASN A 143 -7.07 -15.81 4.73
C ASN A 143 -7.04 -16.43 3.34
N LEU A 144 -8.11 -16.27 2.56
CA LEU A 144 -8.19 -16.78 1.18
C LEU A 144 -7.20 -16.08 0.26
N LEU A 145 -7.04 -14.76 0.40
CA LEU A 145 -6.04 -14.00 -0.35
C LEU A 145 -4.61 -14.40 0.04
N GLY A 146 -4.35 -14.59 1.33
CA GLY A 146 -3.06 -15.07 1.81
C GLY A 146 -2.69 -16.45 1.27
N LYS A 147 -3.66 -17.35 1.15
CA LYS A 147 -3.48 -18.65 0.52
C LYS A 147 -3.09 -18.54 -0.95
N THR A 148 -3.74 -17.61 -1.67
CA THR A 148 -3.44 -17.35 -3.09
C THR A 148 -2.03 -16.81 -3.28
N GLU A 149 -1.61 -15.85 -2.45
CA GLU A 149 -0.25 -15.31 -2.45
C GLU A 149 0.80 -16.41 -2.23
N GLY A 150 0.59 -17.26 -1.23
CA GLY A 150 1.49 -18.36 -0.93
C GLY A 150 1.66 -19.35 -2.09
N GLU A 151 0.59 -19.66 -2.82
CA GLU A 151 0.65 -20.53 -4.00
C GLU A 151 1.41 -19.88 -5.17
N ILE A 152 1.27 -18.57 -5.37
CA ILE A 152 2.00 -17.85 -6.41
C ILE A 152 3.50 -17.83 -6.08
N ASP A 153 3.86 -17.56 -4.84
CA ASP A 153 5.25 -17.52 -4.39
C ASP A 153 5.96 -18.88 -4.47
N ALA A 154 5.20 -19.97 -4.45
CA ALA A 154 5.70 -21.34 -4.55
C ALA A 154 5.96 -21.82 -5.99
N GLN A 155 5.53 -21.10 -7.02
CA GLN A 155 5.73 -21.43 -8.44
C GLN A 155 7.10 -20.97 -8.94
#